data_c98f1548335d35755e9a6956df2a0a5a
#
_entry.id   c98f1548335d35755e9a6956df2a0a5a
#
_cell.length_a   1.000
_cell.length_b   1.000
_cell.length_c   1.000
_cell.angle_alpha   90.00
_cell.angle_beta   90.00
_cell.angle_gamma   90.00
#
_symmetry.space_group_name_H-M   'P 1'
#
loop_
_entity.id
_entity.type
_entity.pdbx_description
1 polymer ?
#
loop_
_entity_poly.entity_id
_entity_poly.type
_entity_poly.pdbx_seq_one_letter_code
_entity_poly.pdbx_strand_id
1 'polypeptide(L)'
;MDVFSKANVKDELCQNQRCVNRGSSRAYVLRIMTIKVAINGYGTIGKRVADAVDAQDDMEIVGVTKTRPAFGCDLAVRKGYPIFCTYDDVDRIAAFGAAGYTCHGGLSDLLEIADIVVDCSPGKVGASNKDKYVAAGIKWIFQGGEKHAMTEHSYTSSANHTENLGVAGTRVVSCNTTGLSRTLVPLYEHCGSLSVECTMIRRAADPGDSSKGPINAIKPVLKVPSHHGPDVMTVKPEIQINSMAVAVPTTLMHVHVVVATLPEGHGLTTESVLSMWNERPRIVIMNGSETGITTTAEVMEFARDIGRKWGDLHEIFVWEDGVKLEGNTLYYFQAIHQESDVIP
;
A
#
# COMPACT_ATOMS: atom_id res chain seq x y z
N MET A 1 -2.57 -16.23 27.60
CA MET A 1 -2.71 -14.86 27.04
C MET A 1 -3.30 -15.02 25.66
N ASP A 2 -4.38 -14.35 25.40
CA ASP A 2 -5.15 -14.57 24.15
C ASP A 2 -4.45 -13.81 23.00
N VAL A 3 -3.63 -14.54 22.22
CA VAL A 3 -2.91 -14.02 21.04
C VAL A 3 -3.91 -13.48 20.00
N PHE A 4 -5.13 -14.02 19.98
CA PHE A 4 -6.20 -13.61 19.08
C PHE A 4 -6.88 -12.29 19.49
N SER A 5 -6.77 -11.85 20.74
CA SER A 5 -7.36 -10.58 21.17
C SER A 5 -6.60 -9.36 20.66
N LYS A 6 -5.30 -9.49 20.38
CA LYS A 6 -4.47 -8.42 19.82
C LYS A 6 -4.55 -8.32 18.28
N ALA A 7 -4.87 -9.43 17.61
CA ALA A 7 -5.12 -9.45 16.17
C ALA A 7 -6.56 -9.09 15.79
N ASN A 8 -7.42 -8.82 16.77
CA ASN A 8 -8.77 -8.31 16.55
C ASN A 8 -8.73 -6.85 16.08
N VAL A 9 -8.29 -6.62 14.86
CA VAL A 9 -8.81 -5.55 14.03
C VAL A 9 -10.24 -5.96 13.67
N LYS A 10 -11.09 -6.10 14.69
CA LYS A 10 -12.53 -6.14 14.50
C LYS A 10 -12.92 -4.77 13.97
N ASP A 11 -13.46 -4.76 12.76
CA ASP A 11 -14.64 -3.98 12.37
C ASP A 11 -14.92 -2.68 13.17
N GLU A 12 -13.89 -1.88 13.51
CA GLU A 12 -14.12 -0.54 14.04
C GLU A 12 -14.68 0.43 12.98
N LEU A 13 -14.64 0.05 11.71
CA LEU A 13 -15.30 0.81 10.64
C LEU A 13 -16.82 0.58 10.60
N CYS A 14 -17.36 -0.39 11.32
CA CYS A 14 -18.79 -0.73 11.27
C CYS A 14 -19.61 -0.33 12.52
N GLN A 15 -19.02 0.26 13.56
CA GLN A 15 -19.74 0.57 14.81
C GLN A 15 -20.13 2.03 15.02
N ASN A 16 -19.78 2.97 14.16
CA ASN A 16 -20.15 4.39 14.34
C ASN A 16 -21.49 4.83 13.70
N GLN A 17 -22.37 3.91 13.29
CA GLN A 17 -23.68 4.27 12.69
C GLN A 17 -24.88 3.61 13.34
N ARG A 18 -24.96 3.41 14.65
CA ARG A 18 -26.24 3.07 15.31
C ARG A 18 -26.45 3.83 16.61
N CYS A 19 -26.74 5.12 16.47
CA CYS A 19 -27.55 5.86 17.44
C CYS A 19 -28.44 6.86 16.69
N VAL A 20 -29.55 6.38 16.12
CA VAL A 20 -30.62 7.27 15.65
C VAL A 20 -31.68 7.34 16.72
N ASN A 21 -31.70 8.47 17.41
CA ASN A 21 -32.77 8.88 18.30
C ASN A 21 -34.06 9.08 17.52
N ARG A 22 -35.14 8.39 17.89
CA ARG A 22 -36.51 8.61 17.36
C ARG A 22 -37.06 9.90 17.91
N GLY A 23 -36.97 10.96 17.16
CA GLY A 23 -37.67 12.22 17.37
C GLY A 23 -37.95 12.89 16.04
N SER A 24 -39.22 13.15 15.74
CA SER A 24 -39.76 13.70 14.52
C SER A 24 -39.05 14.99 14.06
N SER A 25 -38.42 14.95 12.89
CA SER A 25 -38.27 16.10 12.00
C SER A 25 -37.59 15.62 10.70
N ARG A 26 -37.99 16.17 9.59
CA ARG A 26 -37.60 15.91 8.20
C ARG A 26 -36.20 15.33 8.10
N ALA A 27 -36.10 14.02 7.81
CA ALA A 27 -34.87 13.39 7.45
C ALA A 27 -34.37 14.03 6.14
N TYR A 28 -33.39 14.91 6.23
CA TYR A 28 -32.50 15.19 5.10
C TYR A 28 -31.75 13.89 4.85
N VAL A 29 -32.21 13.11 3.89
CA VAL A 29 -31.38 12.05 3.30
C VAL A 29 -30.24 12.80 2.62
N LEU A 30 -29.12 12.93 3.31
CA LEU A 30 -27.85 13.23 2.67
C LEU A 30 -27.66 12.11 1.66
N ARG A 31 -27.93 12.39 0.40
CA ARG A 31 -27.58 11.50 -0.71
C ARG A 31 -26.07 11.52 -0.73
N ILE A 32 -25.44 10.53 -0.11
CA ILE A 32 -24.00 10.31 -0.22
C ILE A 32 -23.78 10.15 -1.72
N MET A 33 -23.09 11.10 -2.33
CA MET A 33 -22.72 10.98 -3.73
C MET A 33 -21.63 9.91 -3.79
N THR A 34 -21.95 8.76 -4.37
CA THR A 34 -21.02 7.66 -4.55
C THR A 34 -19.91 8.10 -5.50
N ILE A 35 -18.66 7.96 -5.06
CA ILE A 35 -17.45 8.28 -5.84
C ILE A 35 -17.23 7.16 -6.87
N LYS A 36 -17.18 7.50 -8.13
CA LYS A 36 -16.98 6.58 -9.25
C LYS A 36 -15.49 6.37 -9.50
N VAL A 37 -15.01 5.18 -9.17
CA VAL A 37 -13.59 4.83 -9.25
C VAL A 37 -13.28 3.96 -10.46
N ALA A 38 -12.35 4.40 -11.29
CA ALA A 38 -11.76 3.61 -12.36
C ALA A 38 -10.44 2.96 -11.89
N ILE A 39 -10.23 1.69 -12.23
CA ILE A 39 -8.97 0.99 -11.97
C ILE A 39 -8.24 0.77 -13.27
N ASN A 40 -7.21 1.58 -13.54
CA ASN A 40 -6.38 1.38 -14.74
C ASN A 40 -5.25 0.38 -14.44
N GLY A 41 -5.41 -0.85 -14.95
CA GLY A 41 -4.47 -1.95 -14.71
C GLY A 41 -4.95 -2.95 -13.64
N TYR A 42 -5.89 -3.83 -14.01
CA TYR A 42 -6.42 -4.88 -13.12
C TYR A 42 -5.45 -6.08 -13.02
N GLY A 43 -4.26 -5.80 -12.47
CA GLY A 43 -3.18 -6.73 -12.15
C GLY A 43 -3.15 -7.09 -10.65
N THR A 44 -1.96 -7.41 -10.12
CA THR A 44 -1.75 -7.79 -8.71
C THR A 44 -2.19 -6.69 -7.74
N ILE A 45 -1.77 -5.45 -7.98
CA ILE A 45 -2.15 -4.30 -7.15
C ILE A 45 -3.58 -3.87 -7.45
N GLY A 46 -3.94 -3.72 -8.74
CA GLY A 46 -5.27 -3.24 -9.12
C GLY A 46 -6.43 -4.10 -8.62
N LYS A 47 -6.25 -5.42 -8.46
CA LYS A 47 -7.25 -6.30 -7.84
C LYS A 47 -7.45 -5.99 -6.36
N ARG A 48 -6.36 -5.69 -5.64
CA ARG A 48 -6.39 -5.34 -4.21
C ARG A 48 -6.98 -3.97 -3.97
N VAL A 49 -6.62 -3.00 -4.82
CA VAL A 49 -7.23 -1.66 -4.79
C VAL A 49 -8.74 -1.77 -5.09
N ALA A 50 -9.12 -2.55 -6.11
CA ALA A 50 -10.53 -2.78 -6.41
C ALA A 50 -11.29 -3.42 -5.24
N ASP A 51 -10.71 -4.42 -4.57
CA ASP A 51 -11.33 -5.02 -3.37
C ASP A 51 -11.45 -4.01 -2.22
N ALA A 52 -10.48 -3.10 -2.07
CA ALA A 52 -10.53 -2.05 -1.04
C ALA A 52 -11.59 -0.98 -1.34
N VAL A 53 -11.74 -0.59 -2.60
CA VAL A 53 -12.81 0.32 -3.06
C VAL A 53 -14.18 -0.31 -2.89
N ASP A 54 -14.34 -1.57 -3.30
CA ASP A 54 -15.59 -2.34 -3.19
C ASP A 54 -16.08 -2.52 -1.73
N ALA A 55 -15.15 -2.39 -0.79
CA ALA A 55 -15.45 -2.45 0.65
C ALA A 55 -15.91 -1.10 1.26
N GLN A 56 -15.96 -0.02 0.47
CA GLN A 56 -16.40 1.31 0.93
C GLN A 56 -17.86 1.54 0.53
N ASP A 57 -18.66 2.08 1.44
CA ASP A 57 -20.09 2.35 1.21
C ASP A 57 -20.34 3.59 0.32
N ASP A 58 -19.33 4.45 0.16
CA ASP A 58 -19.37 5.71 -0.58
C ASP A 58 -18.63 5.69 -1.91
N MET A 59 -18.15 4.51 -2.33
CA MET A 59 -17.41 4.32 -3.58
C MET A 59 -18.02 3.20 -4.43
N GLU A 60 -17.86 3.29 -5.75
CA GLU A 60 -18.22 2.23 -6.69
C GLU A 60 -17.16 2.07 -7.78
N ILE A 61 -16.89 0.85 -8.20
CA ILE A 61 -16.01 0.57 -9.33
C ILE A 61 -16.81 0.66 -10.62
N VAL A 62 -16.56 1.71 -11.40
CA VAL A 62 -17.22 1.90 -12.71
C VAL A 62 -16.53 1.15 -13.84
N GLY A 63 -15.31 0.67 -13.63
CA GLY A 63 -14.63 -0.20 -14.58
C GLY A 63 -13.18 -0.50 -14.21
N VAL A 64 -12.68 -1.57 -14.80
CA VAL A 64 -11.29 -2.00 -14.68
C VAL A 64 -10.68 -2.23 -16.06
N THR A 65 -9.40 -1.88 -16.25
CA THR A 65 -8.76 -2.08 -17.55
C THR A 65 -7.86 -3.32 -17.60
N LYS A 66 -7.81 -3.91 -18.80
CA LYS A 66 -6.87 -4.98 -19.17
C LYS A 66 -6.24 -4.68 -20.53
N THR A 67 -4.98 -5.06 -20.70
CA THR A 67 -4.27 -4.90 -21.98
C THR A 67 -4.67 -5.93 -23.03
N ARG A 68 -5.20 -7.07 -22.58
CA ARG A 68 -5.64 -8.21 -23.40
C ARG A 68 -6.56 -9.14 -22.60
N PRO A 69 -7.36 -9.97 -23.24
CA PRO A 69 -8.11 -11.06 -22.58
C PRO A 69 -7.15 -11.98 -21.84
N ALA A 70 -7.44 -12.28 -20.59
CA ALA A 70 -6.67 -13.17 -19.74
C ALA A 70 -7.51 -13.58 -18.50
N PHE A 71 -7.08 -14.55 -17.73
CA PHE A 71 -7.76 -15.03 -16.50
C PHE A 71 -8.21 -13.90 -15.54
N GLY A 72 -7.49 -12.77 -15.52
CA GLY A 72 -7.94 -11.60 -14.74
C GLY A 72 -9.29 -11.02 -15.18
N CYS A 73 -9.74 -11.27 -16.43
CA CYS A 73 -11.07 -10.89 -16.91
C CYS A 73 -12.16 -11.73 -16.24
N ASP A 74 -11.93 -13.05 -16.06
CA ASP A 74 -12.88 -13.92 -15.34
C ASP A 74 -13.12 -13.43 -13.90
N LEU A 75 -12.08 -12.95 -13.25
CA LEU A 75 -12.18 -12.40 -11.90
C LEU A 75 -12.97 -11.08 -11.87
N ALA A 76 -12.77 -10.21 -12.87
CA ALA A 76 -13.54 -8.98 -13.01
C ALA A 76 -15.03 -9.28 -13.24
N VAL A 77 -15.33 -10.21 -14.17
CA VAL A 77 -16.71 -10.65 -14.46
C VAL A 77 -17.39 -11.20 -13.20
N ARG A 78 -16.71 -12.09 -12.46
CA ARG A 78 -17.25 -12.67 -11.20
C ARG A 78 -17.56 -11.62 -10.14
N LYS A 79 -16.84 -10.51 -10.16
CA LYS A 79 -17.04 -9.36 -9.26
C LYS A 79 -18.08 -8.37 -9.77
N GLY A 80 -18.55 -8.53 -11.00
CA GLY A 80 -19.47 -7.59 -11.66
C GLY A 80 -18.79 -6.30 -12.14
N TYR A 81 -17.46 -6.27 -12.24
CA TYR A 81 -16.74 -5.07 -12.71
C TYR A 81 -16.76 -4.99 -14.24
N PRO A 82 -17.21 -3.87 -14.83
CA PRO A 82 -17.11 -3.64 -16.27
C PRO A 82 -15.65 -3.68 -16.75
N ILE A 83 -15.39 -4.38 -17.84
CA ILE A 83 -14.05 -4.51 -18.41
C ILE A 83 -13.88 -3.52 -19.54
N PHE A 84 -12.76 -2.79 -19.53
CA PHE A 84 -12.31 -1.90 -20.58
C PHE A 84 -10.92 -2.33 -21.10
N CYS A 85 -10.62 -2.01 -22.34
CA CYS A 85 -9.26 -2.13 -22.86
C CYS A 85 -8.40 -0.97 -22.35
N THR A 86 -7.15 -1.24 -21.95
CA THR A 86 -6.19 -0.18 -21.55
C THR A 86 -5.85 0.76 -22.73
N TYR A 87 -6.13 0.32 -23.96
CA TYR A 87 -5.84 1.07 -25.18
C TYR A 87 -7.14 1.45 -25.88
N ASP A 88 -7.16 2.65 -26.47
CA ASP A 88 -8.24 3.13 -27.34
C ASP A 88 -8.02 2.61 -28.78
N ASP A 89 -7.98 1.28 -28.93
CA ASP A 89 -7.64 0.56 -30.16
C ASP A 89 -8.74 -0.45 -30.50
N VAL A 90 -9.37 -0.29 -31.66
CA VAL A 90 -10.58 -1.06 -32.05
C VAL A 90 -10.29 -2.56 -32.12
N ASP A 91 -9.13 -2.95 -32.66
CA ASP A 91 -8.78 -4.37 -32.83
C ASP A 91 -8.51 -5.02 -31.43
N ARG A 92 -7.87 -4.30 -30.55
CA ARG A 92 -7.63 -4.76 -29.19
C ARG A 92 -8.93 -4.86 -28.38
N ILE A 93 -9.85 -3.92 -28.55
CA ILE A 93 -11.19 -3.97 -27.94
C ILE A 93 -11.97 -5.18 -28.47
N ALA A 94 -11.96 -5.39 -29.81
CA ALA A 94 -12.64 -6.52 -30.43
C ALA A 94 -12.08 -7.88 -29.99
N ALA A 95 -10.79 -7.97 -29.65
CA ALA A 95 -10.16 -9.19 -29.15
C ALA A 95 -10.80 -9.72 -27.86
N PHE A 96 -11.36 -8.85 -27.00
CA PHE A 96 -12.09 -9.27 -25.80
C PHE A 96 -13.39 -9.98 -26.18
N GLY A 97 -14.15 -9.44 -27.15
CA GLY A 97 -15.36 -10.09 -27.68
C GLY A 97 -15.06 -11.45 -28.29
N ALA A 98 -13.98 -11.55 -29.07
CA ALA A 98 -13.54 -12.83 -29.66
C ALA A 98 -13.15 -13.87 -28.59
N ALA A 99 -12.74 -13.42 -27.40
CA ALA A 99 -12.42 -14.28 -26.26
C ALA A 99 -13.63 -14.50 -25.31
N GLY A 100 -14.84 -14.04 -25.68
CA GLY A 100 -16.06 -14.25 -24.89
C GLY A 100 -16.30 -13.24 -23.76
N TYR A 101 -15.59 -12.13 -23.73
CA TYR A 101 -15.78 -11.07 -22.73
C TYR A 101 -16.50 -9.86 -23.32
N THR A 102 -17.43 -9.28 -22.56
CA THR A 102 -17.97 -7.95 -22.90
C THR A 102 -16.93 -6.90 -22.53
N CYS A 103 -16.42 -6.18 -23.53
CA CYS A 103 -15.56 -5.02 -23.36
C CYS A 103 -16.36 -3.75 -23.63
N HIS A 104 -16.37 -2.80 -22.70
CA HIS A 104 -17.22 -1.61 -22.75
C HIS A 104 -16.56 -0.43 -23.48
N GLY A 105 -15.33 -0.61 -23.99
CA GLY A 105 -14.59 0.41 -24.72
C GLY A 105 -13.11 0.45 -24.34
N GLY A 106 -12.45 1.56 -24.67
CA GLY A 106 -11.07 1.86 -24.32
C GLY A 106 -10.93 2.60 -22.99
N LEU A 107 -9.69 3.00 -22.68
CA LEU A 107 -9.41 3.80 -21.49
C LEU A 107 -10.17 5.13 -21.50
N SER A 108 -10.25 5.79 -22.66
CA SER A 108 -10.93 7.08 -22.78
C SER A 108 -12.41 6.97 -22.41
N ASP A 109 -13.11 5.91 -22.86
CA ASP A 109 -14.52 5.68 -22.52
C ASP A 109 -14.71 5.46 -21.01
N LEU A 110 -13.75 4.78 -20.34
CA LEU A 110 -13.78 4.59 -18.90
C LEU A 110 -13.59 5.91 -18.14
N LEU A 111 -12.71 6.79 -18.62
CA LEU A 111 -12.44 8.08 -17.98
C LEU A 111 -13.64 9.03 -18.07
N GLU A 112 -14.51 8.92 -19.08
CA GLU A 112 -15.73 9.74 -19.22
C GLU A 112 -16.76 9.47 -18.12
N ILE A 113 -16.75 8.29 -17.52
CA ILE A 113 -17.72 7.88 -16.50
C ILE A 113 -17.18 7.86 -15.08
N ALA A 114 -15.90 8.14 -14.89
CA ALA A 114 -15.21 8.08 -13.60
C ALA A 114 -15.01 9.47 -12.99
N ASP A 115 -15.02 9.55 -11.65
CA ASP A 115 -14.63 10.76 -10.89
C ASP A 115 -13.14 10.76 -10.57
N ILE A 116 -12.57 9.56 -10.40
CA ILE A 116 -11.15 9.34 -10.07
C ILE A 116 -10.64 8.05 -10.70
N VAL A 117 -9.38 8.05 -11.12
CA VAL A 117 -8.69 6.86 -11.59
C VAL A 117 -7.55 6.47 -10.65
N VAL A 118 -7.48 5.20 -10.27
CA VAL A 118 -6.30 4.61 -9.62
C VAL A 118 -5.52 3.85 -10.69
N ASP A 119 -4.36 4.38 -11.04
CA ASP A 119 -3.46 3.77 -12.03
C ASP A 119 -2.53 2.77 -11.34
N CYS A 120 -2.81 1.50 -11.56
CA CYS A 120 -2.05 0.35 -11.08
C CYS A 120 -1.23 -0.31 -12.20
N SER A 121 -0.97 0.40 -13.28
CA SER A 121 -0.13 -0.08 -14.38
C SER A 121 1.34 -0.19 -13.93
N PRO A 122 2.17 -0.99 -14.61
CA PRO A 122 3.59 -1.12 -14.26
C PRO A 122 4.31 0.23 -14.28
N GLY A 123 5.31 0.40 -13.41
CA GLY A 123 6.10 1.61 -13.31
C GLY A 123 6.59 2.15 -14.65
N LYS A 124 6.55 3.47 -14.83
CA LYS A 124 6.76 4.28 -16.04
C LYS A 124 5.57 4.33 -17.02
N VAL A 125 4.60 3.41 -16.92
CA VAL A 125 3.40 3.45 -17.79
C VAL A 125 2.45 4.55 -17.31
N GLY A 126 2.27 4.71 -15.99
CA GLY A 126 1.48 5.79 -15.40
C GLY A 126 1.89 7.18 -15.91
N ALA A 127 3.20 7.40 -16.09
CA ALA A 127 3.72 8.64 -16.66
C ALA A 127 3.12 8.96 -18.05
N SER A 128 2.96 7.95 -18.90
CA SER A 128 2.37 8.13 -20.24
C SER A 128 0.84 8.30 -20.21
N ASN A 129 0.18 7.95 -19.09
CA ASN A 129 -1.25 8.08 -18.91
C ASN A 129 -1.65 9.43 -18.31
N LYS A 130 -0.73 10.13 -17.63
CA LYS A 130 -1.01 11.39 -16.92
C LYS A 130 -1.75 12.41 -17.80
N ASP A 131 -1.26 12.62 -19.01
CA ASP A 131 -1.84 13.61 -19.93
C ASP A 131 -3.29 13.26 -20.32
N LYS A 132 -3.64 11.98 -20.39
CA LYS A 132 -5.01 11.53 -20.62
C LYS A 132 -5.92 11.89 -19.44
N TYR A 133 -5.46 11.70 -18.20
CA TYR A 133 -6.21 12.04 -16.99
C TYR A 133 -6.42 13.54 -16.84
N VAL A 134 -5.38 14.33 -17.14
CA VAL A 134 -5.46 15.80 -17.17
C VAL A 134 -6.46 16.26 -18.23
N ALA A 135 -6.39 15.69 -19.45
CA ALA A 135 -7.30 16.03 -20.54
C ALA A 135 -8.76 15.67 -20.23
N ALA A 136 -8.98 14.55 -19.53
CA ALA A 136 -10.30 14.13 -19.06
C ALA A 136 -10.81 14.96 -17.87
N GLY A 137 -9.95 15.76 -17.22
CA GLY A 137 -10.32 16.61 -16.07
C GLY A 137 -10.63 15.82 -14.80
N ILE A 138 -10.19 14.55 -14.70
CA ILE A 138 -10.44 13.70 -13.53
C ILE A 138 -9.24 13.67 -12.60
N LYS A 139 -9.47 13.29 -11.34
CA LYS A 139 -8.41 13.05 -10.36
C LYS A 139 -7.71 11.72 -10.62
N TRP A 140 -6.43 11.63 -10.23
CA TRP A 140 -5.68 10.38 -10.40
C TRP A 140 -4.79 10.04 -9.21
N ILE A 141 -4.60 8.74 -8.97
CA ILE A 141 -3.66 8.20 -7.99
C ILE A 141 -2.78 7.16 -8.70
N PHE A 142 -1.45 7.34 -8.63
CA PHE A 142 -0.51 6.36 -9.17
C PHE A 142 -0.06 5.36 -8.11
N GLN A 143 -0.14 4.07 -8.44
CA GLN A 143 0.30 2.95 -7.61
C GLN A 143 1.46 2.16 -8.23
N GLY A 144 1.95 2.58 -9.40
CA GLY A 144 2.92 1.82 -10.20
C GLY A 144 4.39 2.07 -9.89
N GLY A 145 4.72 2.90 -8.88
CA GLY A 145 6.09 3.26 -8.53
C GLY A 145 6.64 4.46 -9.30
N GLU A 146 5.78 5.39 -9.71
CA GLU A 146 6.14 6.66 -10.35
C GLU A 146 6.98 7.53 -9.41
N LYS A 147 7.78 8.43 -10.00
CA LYS A 147 8.64 9.32 -9.24
C LYS A 147 7.85 10.52 -8.69
N HIS A 148 8.29 11.05 -7.54
CA HIS A 148 7.73 12.26 -6.93
C HIS A 148 7.60 13.44 -7.92
N ALA A 149 8.65 13.71 -8.68
CA ALA A 149 8.68 14.81 -9.66
C ALA A 149 7.58 14.74 -10.74
N MET A 150 6.88 13.62 -10.86
CA MET A 150 5.81 13.45 -11.83
C MET A 150 4.47 13.99 -11.36
N THR A 151 4.20 13.93 -10.06
CA THR A 151 2.97 14.38 -9.44
C THR A 151 3.17 15.59 -8.53
N GLU A 152 4.42 15.85 -8.11
CA GLU A 152 4.81 16.81 -7.06
C GLU A 152 4.17 16.51 -5.69
N HIS A 153 3.31 15.49 -5.65
CA HIS A 153 2.64 14.98 -4.46
C HIS A 153 2.94 13.50 -4.28
N SER A 154 3.38 13.14 -3.09
CA SER A 154 3.56 11.75 -2.65
C SER A 154 2.68 11.52 -1.44
N TYR A 155 2.12 10.32 -1.32
CA TYR A 155 1.12 10.00 -0.31
C TYR A 155 1.46 8.74 0.46
N THR A 156 1.35 8.83 1.77
CA THR A 156 1.09 7.70 2.67
C THR A 156 0.25 8.19 3.85
N SER A 157 -0.80 7.45 4.18
CA SER A 157 -1.78 7.87 5.20
C SER A 157 -1.15 8.14 6.58
N SER A 158 -0.06 7.46 6.91
CA SER A 158 0.63 7.61 8.19
C SER A 158 1.50 8.85 8.33
N ALA A 159 1.78 9.58 7.25
CA ALA A 159 2.71 10.72 7.28
C ALA A 159 2.09 12.05 6.86
N ASN A 160 1.32 12.07 5.76
CA ASN A 160 0.94 13.33 5.11
C ASN A 160 -0.47 13.35 4.51
N HIS A 161 -1.43 12.71 5.18
CA HIS A 161 -2.81 12.61 4.69
C HIS A 161 -3.42 13.98 4.37
N THR A 162 -3.34 14.92 5.29
CA THR A 162 -3.98 16.25 5.14
C THR A 162 -3.38 17.09 4.02
N GLU A 163 -2.10 16.92 3.72
CA GLU A 163 -1.39 17.65 2.67
C GLU A 163 -1.82 17.23 1.26
N ASN A 164 -2.41 16.04 1.13
CA ASN A 164 -2.89 15.50 -0.14
C ASN A 164 -4.39 15.71 -0.36
N LEU A 165 -5.10 16.34 0.58
CA LEU A 165 -6.52 16.61 0.41
C LEU A 165 -6.73 17.69 -0.66
N GLY A 166 -7.56 17.38 -1.65
CA GLY A 166 -7.95 18.31 -2.71
C GLY A 166 -6.97 18.41 -3.89
N VAL A 167 -5.81 17.75 -3.86
CA VAL A 167 -4.89 17.74 -5.01
C VAL A 167 -5.52 17.07 -6.23
N ALA A 168 -5.11 17.48 -7.42
CA ALA A 168 -5.59 16.89 -8.67
C ALA A 168 -5.06 15.47 -8.88
N GLY A 169 -3.82 15.21 -8.48
CA GLY A 169 -3.21 13.90 -8.60
C GLY A 169 -2.05 13.70 -7.64
N THR A 170 -1.88 12.46 -7.20
CA THR A 170 -0.81 12.06 -6.30
C THR A 170 -0.27 10.68 -6.69
N ARG A 171 0.86 10.30 -6.12
CA ARG A 171 1.34 8.92 -6.14
C ARG A 171 1.34 8.34 -4.73
N VAL A 172 0.96 7.10 -4.57
CA VAL A 172 1.25 6.34 -3.36
C VAL A 172 2.73 5.96 -3.37
N VAL A 173 3.40 6.17 -2.25
CA VAL A 173 4.83 5.81 -2.12
C VAL A 173 5.04 4.30 -2.15
N SER A 174 6.28 3.85 -2.28
CA SER A 174 6.58 2.42 -2.35
C SER A 174 6.24 1.70 -1.03
N CYS A 175 6.06 0.39 -1.12
CA CYS A 175 5.86 -0.48 0.04
C CYS A 175 6.95 -0.29 1.12
N ASN A 176 8.21 -0.17 0.71
CA ASN A 176 9.30 0.09 1.65
C ASN A 176 9.13 1.46 2.35
N THR A 177 8.75 2.48 1.60
CA THR A 177 8.50 3.83 2.15
C THR A 177 7.30 3.84 3.07
N THR A 178 6.20 3.18 2.69
CA THR A 178 5.01 3.02 3.53
C THR A 178 5.38 2.33 4.85
N GLY A 179 6.12 1.22 4.78
CA GLY A 179 6.54 0.49 5.96
C GLY A 179 7.42 1.29 6.90
N LEU A 180 8.40 2.01 6.37
CA LEU A 180 9.26 2.89 7.17
C LEU A 180 8.47 4.04 7.78
N SER A 181 7.58 4.67 7.02
CA SER A 181 6.78 5.79 7.51
C SER A 181 5.92 5.39 8.72
N ARG A 182 5.32 4.19 8.70
CA ARG A 182 4.46 3.73 9.81
C ARG A 182 5.19 3.60 11.15
N THR A 183 6.45 3.20 11.13
CA THR A 183 7.25 3.04 12.36
C THR A 183 8.04 4.30 12.72
N LEU A 184 8.53 5.06 11.72
CA LEU A 184 9.40 6.21 11.95
C LEU A 184 8.62 7.50 12.25
N VAL A 185 7.44 7.71 11.64
CA VAL A 185 6.67 8.94 11.85
C VAL A 185 6.25 9.09 13.31
N PRO A 186 5.71 8.08 14.00
CA PRO A 186 5.40 8.18 15.43
C PRO A 186 6.62 8.53 16.30
N LEU A 187 7.78 7.97 15.99
CA LEU A 187 9.03 8.30 16.69
C LEU A 187 9.44 9.76 16.47
N TYR A 188 9.33 10.23 15.21
CA TYR A 188 9.61 11.62 14.89
C TYR A 188 8.63 12.58 15.57
N GLU A 189 7.33 12.27 15.57
CA GLU A 189 6.29 13.06 16.25
C GLU A 189 6.58 13.22 17.75
N HIS A 190 7.13 12.18 18.38
CA HIS A 190 7.51 12.21 19.79
C HIS A 190 8.82 12.98 20.03
N CYS A 191 9.84 12.73 19.21
CA CYS A 191 11.20 13.19 19.45
C CYS A 191 11.52 14.54 18.80
N GLY A 192 10.79 14.96 17.77
CA GLY A 192 11.05 16.17 16.98
C GLY A 192 12.23 16.08 16.02
N SER A 193 13.12 15.09 16.17
CA SER A 193 14.23 14.83 15.24
C SER A 193 14.56 13.33 15.21
N LEU A 194 15.05 12.86 14.08
CA LEU A 194 15.37 11.44 13.88
C LEU A 194 16.41 11.30 12.77
N SER A 195 17.46 10.50 13.03
CA SER A 195 18.43 10.07 12.03
C SER A 195 18.38 8.55 11.90
N VAL A 196 18.27 8.04 10.67
CA VAL A 196 17.99 6.63 10.42
C VAL A 196 18.96 6.04 9.42
N GLU A 197 19.53 4.89 9.77
CA GLU A 197 20.23 3.99 8.86
C GLU A 197 19.35 2.74 8.63
N CYS A 198 19.06 2.42 7.38
CA CYS A 198 18.19 1.30 7.06
C CYS A 198 18.81 0.40 5.99
N THR A 199 18.85 -0.89 6.28
CA THR A 199 19.18 -1.91 5.27
C THR A 199 17.93 -2.68 4.89
N MET A 200 17.60 -2.64 3.59
CA MET A 200 16.44 -3.33 3.04
C MET A 200 16.84 -4.65 2.42
N ILE A 201 16.41 -5.75 3.02
CA ILE A 201 16.51 -7.10 2.47
C ILE A 201 15.25 -7.34 1.64
N ARG A 202 15.41 -7.22 0.32
CA ARG A 202 14.28 -7.23 -0.60
C ARG A 202 14.15 -8.59 -1.29
N ARG A 203 12.91 -9.03 -1.49
CA ARG A 203 12.66 -10.15 -2.39
C ARG A 203 13.21 -9.87 -3.79
N ALA A 204 13.59 -10.94 -4.49
CA ALA A 204 14.24 -10.86 -5.80
C ALA A 204 13.31 -10.37 -6.89
N ALA A 205 12.08 -10.87 -6.90
CA ALA A 205 11.09 -10.62 -7.94
C ALA A 205 9.67 -10.75 -7.40
N ASP A 206 8.70 -10.21 -8.15
CA ASP A 206 7.29 -10.45 -7.90
C ASP A 206 6.93 -11.93 -8.17
N PRO A 207 5.91 -12.50 -7.51
CA PRO A 207 5.54 -13.91 -7.73
C PRO A 207 5.24 -14.27 -9.20
N GLY A 208 4.85 -13.29 -10.01
CA GLY A 208 4.63 -13.47 -11.46
C GLY A 208 5.88 -13.27 -12.34
N ASP A 209 7.00 -12.84 -11.78
CA ASP A 209 8.23 -12.46 -12.50
C ASP A 209 9.26 -13.60 -12.46
N SER A 210 8.94 -14.75 -13.05
CA SER A 210 9.81 -15.93 -13.03
C SER A 210 11.17 -15.74 -13.75
N SER A 211 11.31 -14.73 -14.58
CA SER A 211 12.53 -14.43 -15.35
C SER A 211 13.43 -13.36 -14.75
N LYS A 212 13.03 -12.74 -13.62
CA LYS A 212 13.76 -11.64 -12.98
C LYS A 212 14.27 -12.02 -11.59
N GLY A 213 15.28 -11.27 -11.14
CA GLY A 213 15.86 -11.40 -9.83
C GLY A 213 17.00 -12.41 -9.76
N PRO A 214 17.77 -12.41 -8.65
CA PRO A 214 18.84 -13.37 -8.44
C PRO A 214 18.27 -14.76 -8.11
N ILE A 215 18.89 -15.79 -8.69
CA ILE A 215 18.69 -17.19 -8.34
C ILE A 215 19.99 -17.66 -7.67
N ASN A 216 19.88 -18.12 -6.41
CA ASN A 216 21.05 -18.53 -5.59
C ASN A 216 22.15 -17.46 -5.47
N ALA A 217 21.78 -16.18 -5.50
CA ALA A 217 22.72 -15.08 -5.35
C ALA A 217 22.09 -13.93 -4.55
N ILE A 218 22.93 -13.16 -3.88
CA ILE A 218 22.55 -11.89 -3.23
C ILE A 218 23.00 -10.75 -4.13
N LYS A 219 22.07 -9.86 -4.50
CA LYS A 219 22.35 -8.75 -5.40
C LYS A 219 22.25 -7.41 -4.66
N PRO A 220 23.39 -6.76 -4.35
CA PRO A 220 23.35 -5.43 -3.76
C PRO A 220 22.92 -4.37 -4.80
N VAL A 221 22.27 -3.32 -4.31
CA VAL A 221 22.03 -2.09 -5.06
C VAL A 221 23.29 -1.22 -4.90
N LEU A 222 24.09 -1.09 -5.95
CA LEU A 222 25.37 -0.37 -5.93
C LEU A 222 25.19 1.14 -6.01
N LYS A 223 24.28 1.68 -5.19
CA LYS A 223 24.00 3.11 -5.04
C LYS A 223 23.61 3.40 -3.60
N VAL A 224 24.33 4.29 -2.95
CA VAL A 224 24.04 4.76 -1.59
C VAL A 224 23.81 6.26 -1.61
N PRO A 225 22.74 6.81 -1.03
CA PRO A 225 21.60 6.04 -0.55
C PRO A 225 20.86 5.33 -1.69
N SER A 226 20.24 4.19 -1.40
CA SER A 226 19.24 3.61 -2.30
C SER A 226 18.05 4.57 -2.42
N HIS A 227 17.26 4.45 -3.49
CA HIS A 227 16.15 5.40 -3.73
C HIS A 227 15.07 5.42 -2.63
N HIS A 228 15.04 4.46 -1.74
CA HIS A 228 14.01 4.32 -0.71
C HIS A 228 14.15 5.35 0.42
N GLY A 229 15.38 5.66 0.86
CA GLY A 229 15.61 6.71 1.86
C GLY A 229 15.11 8.08 1.36
N PRO A 230 15.59 8.56 0.20
CA PRO A 230 15.03 9.77 -0.43
C PRO A 230 13.52 9.73 -0.66
N ASP A 231 12.94 8.55 -0.87
CA ASP A 231 11.49 8.41 -1.05
C ASP A 231 10.71 8.67 0.26
N VAL A 232 11.23 8.26 1.43
CA VAL A 232 10.67 8.61 2.76
C VAL A 232 10.64 10.14 2.94
N MET A 233 11.70 10.82 2.53
CA MET A 233 11.81 12.28 2.61
C MET A 233 10.81 13.01 1.70
N THR A 234 10.17 12.35 0.75
CA THR A 234 9.09 12.96 -0.06
C THR A 234 7.76 13.07 0.68
N VAL A 235 7.59 12.35 1.78
CA VAL A 235 6.37 12.35 2.61
C VAL A 235 6.63 12.85 4.03
N LYS A 236 7.89 12.79 4.49
CA LYS A 236 8.33 13.34 5.79
C LYS A 236 9.75 13.86 5.65
N PRO A 237 9.93 15.09 5.11
CA PRO A 237 11.25 15.67 4.79
C PRO A 237 12.18 15.81 6.00
N GLU A 238 11.62 15.92 7.17
CA GLU A 238 12.36 16.15 8.42
C GLU A 238 13.06 14.90 8.94
N ILE A 239 12.66 13.69 8.50
CA ILE A 239 13.34 12.44 8.86
C ILE A 239 14.60 12.30 7.99
N GLN A 240 15.77 12.37 8.62
CA GLN A 240 17.03 12.11 7.94
C GLN A 240 17.25 10.61 7.83
N ILE A 241 17.30 10.08 6.62
CA ILE A 241 17.43 8.64 6.41
C ILE A 241 18.42 8.31 5.30
N ASN A 242 19.38 7.44 5.62
CA ASN A 242 20.20 6.73 4.66
C ASN A 242 19.67 5.30 4.49
N SER A 243 19.79 4.79 3.28
CA SER A 243 19.33 3.44 3.00
C SER A 243 20.25 2.67 2.06
N MET A 244 20.47 1.42 2.38
CA MET A 244 21.07 0.43 1.49
C MET A 244 20.03 -0.64 1.16
N ALA A 245 20.23 -1.37 0.07
CA ALA A 245 19.29 -2.42 -0.31
C ALA A 245 20.02 -3.61 -0.96
N VAL A 246 19.55 -4.81 -0.66
CA VAL A 246 19.97 -6.05 -1.30
C VAL A 246 18.75 -6.83 -1.74
N ALA A 247 18.82 -7.49 -2.89
CA ALA A 247 17.81 -8.45 -3.31
C ALA A 247 18.30 -9.87 -3.02
N VAL A 248 17.44 -10.69 -2.41
CA VAL A 248 17.72 -12.08 -2.04
C VAL A 248 16.75 -13.02 -2.75
N PRO A 249 17.12 -14.31 -2.96
CA PRO A 249 16.29 -15.27 -3.70
C PRO A 249 15.05 -15.70 -2.90
N THR A 250 14.09 -14.81 -2.74
CA THR A 250 12.78 -15.09 -2.13
C THR A 250 11.71 -14.30 -2.84
N THR A 251 10.46 -14.76 -2.75
CA THR A 251 9.25 -14.04 -3.17
C THR A 251 8.40 -13.61 -1.98
N LEU A 252 8.82 -13.95 -0.76
CA LEU A 252 8.07 -13.75 0.47
C LEU A 252 8.56 -12.50 1.21
N MET A 253 7.83 -11.41 1.10
CA MET A 253 8.01 -10.17 1.87
C MET A 253 9.38 -9.48 1.68
N HIS A 254 9.49 -8.30 2.24
CA HIS A 254 10.77 -7.62 2.49
C HIS A 254 11.01 -7.58 3.99
N VAL A 255 12.27 -7.51 4.39
CA VAL A 255 12.67 -7.23 5.77
C VAL A 255 13.49 -5.95 5.78
N HIS A 256 13.19 -5.05 6.70
CA HIS A 256 14.02 -3.90 7.00
C HIS A 256 14.79 -4.15 8.29
N VAL A 257 16.07 -3.87 8.25
CA VAL A 257 16.95 -3.74 9.42
C VAL A 257 17.11 -2.25 9.66
N VAL A 258 16.57 -1.75 10.75
CA VAL A 258 16.51 -0.32 11.02
C VAL A 258 17.32 0.02 12.26
N VAL A 259 18.15 1.04 12.14
CA VAL A 259 18.88 1.67 13.25
C VAL A 259 18.49 3.14 13.25
N ALA A 260 17.80 3.57 14.29
CA ALA A 260 17.35 4.94 14.43
C ALA A 260 18.03 5.62 15.62
N THR A 261 18.68 6.75 15.37
CA THR A 261 19.29 7.58 16.40
C THR A 261 18.28 8.66 16.82
N LEU A 262 17.90 8.62 18.08
CA LEU A 262 17.00 9.56 18.73
C LEU A 262 17.81 10.73 19.32
N PRO A 263 17.21 11.92 19.52
CA PRO A 263 17.89 13.02 20.19
C PRO A 263 18.15 12.72 21.67
N GLU A 264 19.13 13.36 22.27
CA GLU A 264 19.34 13.25 23.70
C GLU A 264 18.11 13.73 24.48
N GLY A 265 17.79 13.03 25.58
CA GLY A 265 16.65 13.38 26.41
C GLY A 265 15.30 12.99 25.83
N HIS A 266 15.26 12.09 24.84
CA HIS A 266 14.03 11.60 24.19
C HIS A 266 13.01 10.96 25.16
N GLY A 267 13.43 10.47 26.34
CA GLY A 267 12.55 9.93 27.38
C GLY A 267 11.89 8.59 27.06
N LEU A 268 12.23 7.95 25.96
CA LEU A 268 11.67 6.66 25.56
C LEU A 268 12.45 5.50 26.18
N THR A 269 11.74 4.38 26.37
CA THR A 269 12.28 3.04 26.65
C THR A 269 11.83 2.09 25.53
N THR A 270 12.38 0.88 25.48
CA THR A 270 11.93 -0.15 24.52
C THR A 270 10.42 -0.39 24.65
N GLU A 271 9.91 -0.50 25.88
CA GLU A 271 8.50 -0.74 26.18
C GLU A 271 7.61 0.42 25.72
N SER A 272 8.06 1.67 25.91
CA SER A 272 7.29 2.84 25.46
C SER A 272 7.25 2.96 23.94
N VAL A 273 8.32 2.57 23.23
CA VAL A 273 8.33 2.48 21.76
C VAL A 273 7.34 1.42 21.28
N LEU A 274 7.37 0.23 21.89
CA LEU A 274 6.43 -0.86 21.57
C LEU A 274 4.98 -0.44 21.82
N SER A 275 4.71 0.23 22.95
CA SER A 275 3.37 0.76 23.26
C SER A 275 2.92 1.79 22.24
N MET A 276 3.78 2.74 21.88
CA MET A 276 3.52 3.76 20.87
C MET A 276 3.15 3.13 19.52
N TRP A 277 3.87 2.12 19.08
CA TRP A 277 3.57 1.42 17.82
C TRP A 277 2.30 0.57 17.91
N ASN A 278 2.01 -0.05 19.06
CA ASN A 278 0.81 -0.86 19.27
C ASN A 278 -0.50 -0.02 19.24
N GLU A 279 -0.40 1.28 19.50
CA GLU A 279 -1.51 2.22 19.40
C GLU A 279 -1.76 2.70 17.97
N ARG A 280 -0.82 2.44 17.06
CA ARG A 280 -0.94 2.87 15.65
C ARG A 280 -1.63 1.82 14.79
N PRO A 281 -2.56 2.23 13.91
CA PRO A 281 -3.15 1.31 12.96
C PRO A 281 -2.08 0.77 12.00
N ARG A 282 -2.28 -0.45 11.54
CA ARG A 282 -1.43 -1.10 10.54
C ARG A 282 0.00 -1.40 11.00
N ILE A 283 0.19 -1.61 12.29
CA ILE A 283 1.40 -2.22 12.88
C ILE A 283 0.95 -3.42 13.72
N VAL A 284 1.58 -4.56 13.49
CA VAL A 284 1.42 -5.79 14.29
C VAL A 284 2.76 -6.08 14.96
N ILE A 285 2.75 -6.22 16.27
CA ILE A 285 3.93 -6.52 17.07
C ILE A 285 3.74 -7.90 17.69
N MET A 286 4.71 -8.79 17.47
CA MET A 286 4.69 -10.15 18.05
C MET A 286 6.07 -10.56 18.52
N ASN A 287 6.10 -11.26 19.66
CA ASN A 287 7.31 -11.94 20.12
C ASN A 287 7.52 -13.20 19.25
N GLY A 288 8.56 -13.19 18.42
CA GLY A 288 8.84 -14.27 17.50
C GLY A 288 9.23 -15.56 18.19
N SER A 289 10.03 -15.47 19.27
CA SER A 289 10.47 -16.62 20.03
C SER A 289 9.34 -17.33 20.77
N GLU A 290 8.36 -16.58 21.28
CA GLU A 290 7.20 -17.14 22.00
C GLU A 290 6.13 -17.71 21.05
N THR A 291 5.92 -17.06 19.91
CA THR A 291 4.87 -17.45 18.94
C THR A 291 5.34 -18.42 17.89
N GLY A 292 6.64 -18.58 17.71
CA GLY A 292 7.25 -19.37 16.64
C GLY A 292 7.26 -18.66 15.27
N ILE A 293 6.82 -17.36 15.21
CA ILE A 293 6.79 -16.59 13.97
C ILE A 293 8.13 -15.83 13.82
N THR A 294 9.13 -16.52 13.32
CA THR A 294 10.52 -16.04 13.26
C THR A 294 10.99 -15.71 11.83
N THR A 295 10.22 -16.11 10.82
CA THR A 295 10.56 -15.92 9.41
C THR A 295 9.43 -15.25 8.63
N THR A 296 9.75 -14.68 7.48
CA THR A 296 8.74 -14.11 6.57
C THR A 296 7.74 -15.15 6.05
N ALA A 297 8.12 -16.42 6.00
CA ALA A 297 7.21 -17.50 5.62
C ALA A 297 6.11 -17.71 6.69
N GLU A 298 6.50 -17.74 7.97
CA GLU A 298 5.58 -17.86 9.10
C GLU A 298 4.69 -16.62 9.25
N VAL A 299 5.21 -15.41 8.97
CA VAL A 299 4.39 -14.19 8.90
C VAL A 299 3.32 -14.30 7.80
N MET A 300 3.65 -14.91 6.65
CA MET A 300 2.67 -15.16 5.59
C MET A 300 1.62 -16.20 6.00
N GLU A 301 2.02 -17.26 6.72
CA GLU A 301 1.07 -18.23 7.28
C GLU A 301 0.17 -17.56 8.33
N PHE A 302 0.73 -16.78 9.24
CA PHE A 302 -0.06 -15.98 10.18
C PHE A 302 -1.14 -15.14 9.47
N ALA A 303 -0.79 -14.46 8.38
CA ALA A 303 -1.77 -13.68 7.62
C ALA A 303 -2.91 -14.56 7.06
N ARG A 304 -2.61 -15.79 6.63
CA ARG A 304 -3.62 -16.77 6.16
C ARG A 304 -4.47 -17.28 7.31
N ASP A 305 -3.85 -17.61 8.45
CA ASP A 305 -4.53 -18.13 9.64
C ASP A 305 -5.56 -17.15 10.21
N ILE A 306 -5.26 -15.84 10.16
CA ILE A 306 -6.23 -14.78 10.53
C ILE A 306 -7.26 -14.48 9.43
N GLY A 307 -7.31 -15.31 8.36
CA GLY A 307 -8.31 -15.23 7.30
C GLY A 307 -8.06 -14.15 6.25
N ARG A 308 -6.84 -13.62 6.13
CA ARG A 308 -6.51 -12.63 5.10
C ARG A 308 -6.55 -13.26 3.70
N LYS A 309 -7.36 -12.68 2.82
CA LYS A 309 -7.43 -13.09 1.42
C LYS A 309 -6.05 -12.98 0.77
N TRP A 310 -5.62 -14.01 0.05
CA TRP A 310 -4.29 -14.15 -0.56
C TRP A 310 -3.10 -14.14 0.42
N GLY A 311 -3.33 -14.21 1.73
CA GLY A 311 -2.30 -14.01 2.74
C GLY A 311 -1.84 -12.55 2.84
N ASP A 312 -2.67 -11.60 2.49
CA ASP A 312 -2.35 -10.17 2.49
C ASP A 312 -2.26 -9.62 3.90
N LEU A 313 -1.06 -9.35 4.37
CA LEU A 313 -0.84 -8.62 5.60
C LEU A 313 -0.74 -7.12 5.27
N HIS A 314 -1.79 -6.38 5.59
CA HIS A 314 -1.82 -4.92 5.38
C HIS A 314 -1.00 -4.15 6.41
N GLU A 315 -0.68 -4.81 7.50
CA GLU A 315 0.11 -4.31 8.62
C GLU A 315 1.61 -4.49 8.35
N ILE A 316 2.41 -3.63 8.94
CA ILE A 316 3.85 -3.87 9.11
C ILE A 316 4.00 -4.84 10.29
N PHE A 317 4.75 -5.91 10.08
CA PHE A 317 5.06 -6.87 11.14
C PHE A 317 6.37 -6.49 11.81
N VAL A 318 6.35 -6.32 13.12
CA VAL A 318 7.53 -6.02 13.94
C VAL A 318 7.78 -7.18 14.89
N TRP A 319 9.00 -7.72 14.90
CA TRP A 319 9.41 -8.71 15.88
C TRP A 319 9.75 -8.01 17.20
N GLU A 320 8.93 -8.24 18.25
CA GLU A 320 9.07 -7.61 19.57
C GLU A 320 10.44 -7.89 20.20
N ASP A 321 10.86 -9.15 20.19
CA ASP A 321 12.15 -9.62 20.71
C ASP A 321 13.37 -9.14 19.89
N GLY A 322 13.13 -8.57 18.72
CA GLY A 322 14.11 -7.88 17.89
C GLY A 322 14.16 -6.36 18.11
N VAL A 323 13.35 -5.79 19.00
CA VAL A 323 13.36 -4.35 19.31
C VAL A 323 14.21 -4.05 20.52
N LYS A 324 15.20 -3.17 20.40
CA LYS A 324 16.07 -2.74 21.51
C LYS A 324 16.39 -1.26 21.41
N LEU A 325 16.13 -0.53 22.47
CA LEU A 325 16.62 0.84 22.65
C LEU A 325 17.80 0.82 23.63
N GLU A 326 18.97 1.24 23.16
CA GLU A 326 20.21 1.30 23.93
C GLU A 326 20.82 2.71 23.85
N GLY A 327 20.80 3.43 24.95
CA GLY A 327 21.11 4.85 24.94
C GLY A 327 20.15 5.61 24.01
N ASN A 328 20.66 6.28 23.01
CA ASN A 328 19.89 7.01 22.01
C ASN A 328 19.65 6.20 20.72
N THR A 329 20.04 4.93 20.68
CA THR A 329 19.96 4.13 19.44
C THR A 329 18.92 3.03 19.57
N LEU A 330 17.91 3.09 18.70
CA LEU A 330 16.86 2.11 18.57
C LEU A 330 17.18 1.14 17.42
N TYR A 331 17.18 -0.14 17.71
CA TYR A 331 17.36 -1.22 16.75
C TYR A 331 16.08 -2.01 16.61
N TYR A 332 15.68 -2.35 15.37
CA TYR A 332 14.54 -3.25 15.17
C TYR A 332 14.50 -3.86 13.77
N PHE A 333 13.75 -4.94 13.67
CA PHE A 333 13.39 -5.58 12.40
C PHE A 333 11.90 -5.42 12.14
N GLN A 334 11.57 -5.15 10.88
CA GLN A 334 10.18 -5.18 10.42
C GLN A 334 10.07 -5.90 9.09
N ALA A 335 8.95 -6.61 8.88
CA ALA A 335 8.61 -7.23 7.61
C ALA A 335 7.44 -6.53 6.94
N ILE A 336 7.42 -6.56 5.60
CA ILE A 336 6.47 -5.84 4.76
C ILE A 336 5.97 -6.76 3.66
N HIS A 337 4.65 -6.92 3.58
CA HIS A 337 4.00 -7.61 2.47
C HIS A 337 3.72 -6.60 1.35
N GLN A 338 4.63 -6.51 0.40
CA GLN A 338 4.70 -5.44 -0.59
C GLN A 338 3.52 -5.35 -1.57
N GLU A 339 2.70 -6.40 -1.71
CA GLU A 339 1.49 -6.36 -2.51
C GLU A 339 0.31 -5.73 -1.77
N SER A 340 0.37 -5.62 -0.44
CA SER A 340 -0.81 -5.26 0.36
C SER A 340 -0.60 -4.10 1.32
N ASP A 341 0.61 -3.84 1.80
CA ASP A 341 0.85 -2.78 2.79
C ASP A 341 0.53 -1.36 2.28
N VAL A 342 0.62 -1.14 0.97
CA VAL A 342 0.30 0.13 0.31
C VAL A 342 -1.21 0.34 0.03
N ILE A 343 -2.03 -0.69 0.20
CA ILE A 343 -3.46 -0.64 -0.18
C ILE A 343 -4.27 0.25 0.78
N PRO A 344 -4.13 0.14 2.13
CA PRO A 344 -4.80 1.07 3.03
C PRO A 344 -4.24 2.47 2.89
#